data_696dcc3a31dd144a7de43b067949013d
#
_entry.id   696dcc3a31dd144a7de43b067949013d
#
_cell.length_a   1.000
_cell.length_b   1.000
_cell.length_c   1.000
_cell.angle_alpha   90.00
_cell.angle_beta   90.00
_cell.angle_gamma   90.00
#
_symmetry.space_group_name_H-M   'P 1'
#
loop_
_entity.id
_entity.type
_entity.pdbx_description
1 polymer ?
#
loop_
_entity_poly.entity_id
_entity_poly.type
_entity_poly.pdbx_seq_one_letter_code
_entity_poly.pdbx_strand_id
1 'polypeptide(L)'
;MKNNMKKFSLLLFGLVLLLAACGGGTESKGDEKNNASESGSKGEKTYKIGISQYVDHPSLNAATDGFKKAIEESGLKVEFDPQTAAGDNSLNTTIANNFVSSGVDLIFANATPSAQAAAAATGDIPIIFTSVTDAVGAELVASMEAPGKNVTGTIDLHPDTISKTVAFLKELGVKKVGMVYNAGEQNSVAQVTEVKKIAAEHGLTIEEASAATSADVKQATESLVGKAEAFYIITDNTVVSALESVIDVANTNKLPLIVGELDSVARGGLAAYGFQYFDIGYEAGQMAVKILKGEAKPAETPAQYPQNLKLVINKKVADSLGIDVKDTWGAELLEQ
;
A
#
# COMPACT_ATOMS: atom_id res chain seq x y z
N MET A 1 47.26 -38.63 -21.83
CA MET A 1 48.31 -38.09 -22.70
C MET A 1 48.39 -36.59 -22.45
N LYS A 2 49.41 -36.24 -21.67
CA LYS A 2 50.52 -35.32 -21.98
C LYS A 2 50.04 -33.89 -22.28
N ASN A 3 50.20 -32.97 -21.32
CA ASN A 3 51.38 -32.12 -21.04
C ASN A 3 51.54 -30.98 -22.10
N ASN A 4 51.44 -29.73 -21.67
CA ASN A 4 52.62 -28.90 -21.45
C ASN A 4 52.28 -27.49 -20.93
N MET A 5 52.71 -27.19 -19.84
CA MET A 5 53.32 -26.09 -19.12
C MET A 5 54.43 -25.34 -19.90
N LYS A 6 54.49 -24.03 -19.87
CA LYS A 6 55.70 -23.17 -19.84
C LYS A 6 55.27 -21.75 -19.42
N LYS A 7 55.62 -21.35 -18.33
CA LYS A 7 56.60 -20.55 -17.57
C LYS A 7 57.49 -19.65 -18.47
N PHE A 8 57.55 -18.36 -18.08
CA PHE A 8 58.75 -17.48 -18.05
C PHE A 8 58.27 -16.09 -17.68
N SER A 9 58.63 -15.49 -16.56
CA SER A 9 59.85 -15.05 -15.91
C SER A 9 60.10 -13.55 -16.07
N LEU A 10 60.04 -12.83 -14.97
CA LEU A 10 60.92 -11.81 -14.34
C LEU A 10 61.71 -10.85 -15.24
N LEU A 11 61.70 -9.56 -14.80
CA LEU A 11 62.85 -8.64 -14.53
C LEU A 11 62.21 -7.27 -14.23
N LEU A 12 62.26 -6.68 -13.06
CA LEU A 12 63.28 -6.16 -12.14
C LEU A 12 64.18 -5.07 -12.74
N PHE A 13 64.20 -3.95 -12.14
CA PHE A 13 65.26 -2.87 -12.01
C PHE A 13 64.56 -1.52 -12.02
N GLY A 14 64.63 -0.67 -11.09
CA GLY A 14 65.69 -0.25 -10.14
C GLY A 14 65.61 1.25 -10.08
N LEU A 15 65.38 1.77 -8.96
CA LEU A 15 66.30 2.47 -8.08
C LEU A 15 66.71 3.89 -8.48
N VAL A 16 66.70 4.76 -7.45
CA VAL A 16 67.70 5.76 -7.00
C VAL A 16 67.34 7.22 -7.25
N LEU A 17 67.16 7.91 -6.20
CA LEU A 17 67.80 8.73 -5.20
C LEU A 17 67.68 10.23 -5.42
N LEU A 18 67.14 10.87 -4.38
CA LEU A 18 67.70 11.87 -3.51
C LEU A 18 68.35 13.07 -4.17
N LEU A 19 68.00 14.26 -3.74
CA LEU A 19 68.92 15.15 -3.05
C LEU A 19 68.17 16.31 -2.39
N ALA A 20 68.53 16.48 -1.14
CA ALA A 20 68.21 17.59 -0.26
C ALA A 20 69.07 18.81 -0.56
N ALA A 21 68.61 20.00 -0.25
CA ALA A 21 69.41 21.12 0.10
C ALA A 21 68.77 22.01 1.15
N CYS A 22 69.48 22.16 2.22
CA CYS A 22 69.22 23.04 3.36
C CYS A 22 69.48 24.53 3.06
N GLY A 23 68.87 25.35 3.88
CA GLY A 23 69.28 26.72 4.19
C GLY A 23 68.13 27.46 4.90
N GLY A 24 68.18 27.69 6.02
CA GLY A 24 68.70 28.23 7.21
C GLY A 24 68.17 29.62 7.47
N GLY A 25 67.58 29.83 8.69
CA GLY A 25 67.70 31.14 9.31
C GLY A 25 66.44 31.82 9.83
N THR A 26 66.31 31.77 11.15
CA THR A 26 65.87 32.78 12.15
C THR A 26 64.42 33.13 12.40
N GLU A 27 64.12 32.93 13.65
CA GLU A 27 63.05 33.34 14.58
C GLU A 27 62.26 34.60 14.28
N SER A 28 60.93 34.51 14.47
CA SER A 28 60.17 35.43 15.33
C SER A 28 58.80 34.90 15.73
N LYS A 29 58.46 35.12 17.00
CA LYS A 29 57.22 34.74 17.69
C LYS A 29 55.98 35.45 17.12
N GLY A 30 54.89 34.73 17.13
CA GLY A 30 53.56 35.30 16.96
C GLY A 30 52.48 34.22 17.09
N ASP A 31 51.95 34.06 18.33
CA ASP A 31 50.74 33.28 18.63
C ASP A 31 49.56 33.91 17.91
N GLU A 32 48.92 33.19 17.00
CA GLU A 32 47.49 33.35 16.70
C GLU A 32 46.93 31.96 16.38
N LYS A 33 46.19 31.43 17.36
CA LYS A 33 45.27 30.34 17.19
C LYS A 33 44.15 30.77 16.23
N ASN A 34 44.28 30.46 14.96
CA ASN A 34 43.14 30.46 14.06
C ASN A 34 42.48 29.08 14.13
N ASN A 35 41.52 28.99 15.01
CA ASN A 35 40.58 27.89 15.08
C ASN A 35 39.57 28.08 13.91
N ALA A 36 39.98 27.67 12.71
CA ALA A 36 39.07 27.53 11.59
C ALA A 36 38.14 26.38 11.94
N SER A 37 37.00 26.70 12.55
CA SER A 37 35.83 25.82 12.52
C SER A 37 35.50 25.57 11.05
N GLU A 38 35.88 24.39 10.58
CA GLU A 38 35.24 23.81 9.41
C GLU A 38 33.77 23.57 9.77
N SER A 39 32.96 24.61 9.59
CA SER A 39 31.54 24.50 9.40
C SER A 39 31.34 23.82 8.05
N GLY A 40 31.55 22.51 8.04
CA GLY A 40 31.12 21.66 6.95
C GLY A 40 29.60 21.76 6.90
N SER A 41 29.07 22.57 5.98
CA SER A 41 27.72 22.47 5.50
C SER A 41 27.50 20.99 5.12
N LYS A 42 26.91 20.18 6.05
CA LYS A 42 26.35 18.90 5.69
C LYS A 42 25.29 19.21 4.64
N GLY A 43 25.60 18.99 3.38
CA GLY A 43 24.61 19.06 2.31
C GLY A 43 23.39 18.26 2.77
N GLU A 44 22.24 18.88 2.71
CA GLU A 44 20.99 18.28 3.13
C GLU A 44 20.80 16.97 2.35
N LYS A 45 20.70 15.84 3.05
CA LYS A 45 20.55 14.51 2.43
C LYS A 45 19.27 14.48 1.60
N THR A 46 19.37 14.09 0.34
CA THR A 46 18.21 13.75 -0.47
C THR A 46 17.93 12.26 -0.31
N TYR A 47 16.73 11.92 0.14
CA TYR A 47 16.30 10.54 0.29
C TYR A 47 15.67 10.04 -1.02
N LYS A 48 15.84 8.75 -1.30
CA LYS A 48 15.16 8.07 -2.41
C LYS A 48 14.07 7.16 -1.87
N ILE A 49 12.84 7.34 -2.34
CA ILE A 49 11.71 6.51 -1.94
C ILE A 49 11.16 5.79 -3.17
N GLY A 50 11.23 4.46 -3.16
CA GLY A 50 10.53 3.63 -4.14
C GLY A 50 9.04 3.54 -3.76
N ILE A 51 8.15 3.83 -4.71
CA ILE A 51 6.70 3.68 -4.54
C ILE A 51 6.25 2.51 -5.38
N SER A 52 5.84 1.40 -4.73
CA SER A 52 5.25 0.23 -5.38
C SER A 52 3.74 0.26 -5.20
N GLN A 53 3.00 0.55 -6.25
CA GLN A 53 1.53 0.46 -6.26
C GLN A 53 1.10 -0.76 -7.06
N TYR A 54 0.20 -1.60 -6.50
CA TYR A 54 -0.18 -2.86 -7.14
C TYR A 54 -0.96 -2.64 -8.45
N VAL A 55 -1.94 -1.73 -8.43
CA VAL A 55 -2.78 -1.41 -9.58
C VAL A 55 -3.30 0.03 -9.49
N ASP A 56 -3.70 0.61 -10.61
CA ASP A 56 -4.35 1.91 -10.63
C ASP A 56 -5.85 1.80 -10.34
N HIS A 57 -6.30 2.45 -9.27
CA HIS A 57 -7.69 2.81 -9.00
C HIS A 57 -7.76 3.98 -8.00
N PRO A 58 -8.88 4.70 -7.92
CA PRO A 58 -8.96 5.95 -7.16
C PRO A 58 -8.47 5.87 -5.72
N SER A 59 -8.82 4.82 -4.96
CA SER A 59 -8.45 4.70 -3.56
C SER A 59 -6.94 4.49 -3.36
N LEU A 60 -6.29 3.63 -4.16
CA LEU A 60 -4.83 3.47 -4.07
C LEU A 60 -4.10 4.75 -4.52
N ASN A 61 -4.64 5.46 -5.52
CA ASN A 61 -4.08 6.73 -5.95
C ASN A 61 -4.18 7.77 -4.82
N ALA A 62 -5.35 7.88 -4.17
CA ALA A 62 -5.55 8.76 -3.02
C ALA A 62 -4.59 8.44 -1.86
N ALA A 63 -4.37 7.16 -1.54
CA ALA A 63 -3.40 6.75 -0.53
C ALA A 63 -1.96 7.15 -0.91
N THR A 64 -1.57 6.98 -2.17
CA THR A 64 -0.26 7.42 -2.66
C THR A 64 -0.11 8.93 -2.58
N ASP A 65 -1.15 9.70 -2.90
CA ASP A 65 -1.15 11.16 -2.80
C ASP A 65 -1.05 11.62 -1.34
N GLY A 66 -1.78 10.96 -0.42
CA GLY A 66 -1.66 11.21 1.01
C GLY A 66 -0.24 10.98 1.53
N PHE A 67 0.38 9.86 1.14
CA PHE A 67 1.77 9.54 1.50
C PHE A 67 2.73 10.64 1.01
N LYS A 68 2.68 11.00 -0.26
CA LYS A 68 3.53 12.06 -0.83
C LYS A 68 3.31 13.38 -0.12
N LYS A 69 2.07 13.73 0.18
CA LYS A 69 1.70 14.97 0.87
C LYS A 69 2.35 15.08 2.26
N ALA A 70 2.32 14.01 3.06
CA ALA A 70 2.97 13.99 4.36
C ALA A 70 4.50 14.15 4.26
N ILE A 71 5.12 13.53 3.26
CA ILE A 71 6.55 13.68 2.99
C ILE A 71 6.89 15.12 2.59
N GLU A 72 6.14 15.72 1.68
CA GLU A 72 6.33 17.10 1.23
C GLU A 72 6.24 18.11 2.40
N GLU A 73 5.23 17.95 3.25
CA GLU A 73 5.01 18.82 4.42
C GLU A 73 6.10 18.67 5.49
N SER A 74 6.81 17.54 5.50
CA SER A 74 7.92 17.30 6.44
C SER A 74 9.17 18.16 6.20
N GLY A 75 9.28 18.74 5.00
CA GLY A 75 10.44 19.49 4.53
C GLY A 75 11.65 18.64 4.17
N LEU A 76 11.54 17.30 4.17
CA LEU A 76 12.59 16.41 3.70
C LEU A 76 12.80 16.56 2.19
N LYS A 77 14.04 16.53 1.73
CA LYS A 77 14.34 16.43 0.29
C LYS A 77 14.21 14.98 -0.13
N VAL A 78 13.26 14.70 -1.00
CA VAL A 78 12.93 13.34 -1.45
C VAL A 78 12.84 13.29 -2.97
N GLU A 79 13.40 12.24 -3.54
CA GLU A 79 13.20 11.79 -4.91
C GLU A 79 12.30 10.55 -4.87
N PHE A 80 11.12 10.63 -5.51
CA PHE A 80 10.19 9.52 -5.62
C PHE A 80 10.44 8.75 -6.91
N ASP A 81 10.45 7.42 -6.83
CA ASP A 81 10.44 6.49 -7.96
C ASP A 81 9.12 5.70 -7.94
N PRO A 82 8.03 6.22 -8.58
CA PRO A 82 6.76 5.55 -8.62
C PRO A 82 6.72 4.47 -9.71
N GLN A 83 6.32 3.26 -9.33
CA GLN A 83 6.14 2.10 -10.20
C GLN A 83 4.79 1.43 -9.92
N THR A 84 4.10 1.01 -10.97
CA THR A 84 2.81 0.32 -10.88
C THR A 84 2.90 -1.07 -11.49
N ALA A 85 2.45 -2.07 -10.74
CA ALA A 85 2.49 -3.47 -11.18
C ALA A 85 1.33 -3.87 -12.11
N ALA A 86 0.35 -2.97 -12.32
CA ALA A 86 -0.82 -3.21 -13.18
C ALA A 86 -1.58 -4.52 -12.86
N GLY A 87 -1.56 -4.97 -11.59
CA GLY A 87 -2.18 -6.21 -11.14
C GLY A 87 -1.37 -7.48 -11.44
N ASP A 88 -0.12 -7.35 -11.91
CA ASP A 88 0.76 -8.47 -12.24
C ASP A 88 1.77 -8.74 -11.12
N ASN A 89 1.67 -9.90 -10.47
CA ASN A 89 2.54 -10.31 -9.37
C ASN A 89 4.02 -10.47 -9.81
N SER A 90 4.27 -10.86 -11.07
CA SER A 90 5.64 -11.01 -11.59
C SER A 90 6.30 -9.64 -11.77
N LEU A 91 5.53 -8.66 -12.30
CA LEU A 91 6.00 -7.28 -12.42
C LEU A 91 6.19 -6.67 -11.03
N ASN A 92 5.28 -6.93 -10.09
CA ASN A 92 5.37 -6.47 -8.71
C ASN A 92 6.67 -6.96 -8.03
N THR A 93 7.02 -8.24 -8.19
CA THR A 93 8.30 -8.79 -7.73
C THR A 93 9.49 -8.11 -8.41
N THR A 94 9.40 -7.82 -9.70
CA THR A 94 10.45 -7.13 -10.45
C THR A 94 10.66 -5.71 -9.93
N ILE A 95 9.58 -4.97 -9.67
CA ILE A 95 9.62 -3.62 -9.09
C ILE A 95 10.32 -3.62 -7.73
N ALA A 96 9.94 -4.54 -6.85
CA ALA A 96 10.55 -4.65 -5.52
C ALA A 96 12.07 -4.92 -5.62
N ASN A 97 12.50 -5.84 -6.47
CA ASN A 97 13.93 -6.13 -6.69
C ASN A 97 14.69 -4.94 -7.30
N ASN A 98 14.05 -4.17 -8.17
CA ASN A 98 14.66 -2.96 -8.76
C ASN A 98 14.90 -1.89 -7.67
N PHE A 99 13.98 -1.68 -6.74
CA PHE A 99 14.18 -0.75 -5.62
C PHE A 99 15.35 -1.18 -4.73
N VAL A 100 15.45 -2.48 -4.42
CA VAL A 100 16.60 -3.03 -3.67
C VAL A 100 17.91 -2.77 -4.41
N SER A 101 17.94 -3.07 -5.71
CA SER A 101 19.15 -2.91 -6.54
C SER A 101 19.57 -1.45 -6.72
N SER A 102 18.59 -0.52 -6.78
CA SER A 102 18.85 0.93 -6.90
C SER A 102 19.21 1.58 -5.56
N GLY A 103 19.09 0.85 -4.45
CA GLY A 103 19.47 1.31 -3.12
C GLY A 103 18.60 2.46 -2.62
N VAL A 104 17.26 2.33 -2.72
CA VAL A 104 16.34 3.31 -2.14
C VAL A 104 16.45 3.34 -0.63
N ASP A 105 16.20 4.49 0.00
CA ASP A 105 16.25 4.65 1.46
C ASP A 105 15.01 4.09 2.16
N LEU A 106 13.90 3.96 1.43
CA LEU A 106 12.62 3.45 1.92
C LEU A 106 11.77 2.95 0.75
N ILE A 107 10.98 1.89 0.97
CA ILE A 107 9.96 1.42 0.04
C ILE A 107 8.59 1.74 0.64
N PHE A 108 7.78 2.50 -0.10
CA PHE A 108 6.35 2.64 0.16
C PHE A 108 5.60 1.61 -0.69
N ALA A 109 4.87 0.71 -0.03
CA ALA A 109 4.18 -0.40 -0.67
C ALA A 109 2.65 -0.25 -0.50
N ASN A 110 1.97 0.05 -1.59
CA ASN A 110 0.53 0.30 -1.62
C ASN A 110 -0.21 -0.93 -2.15
N ALA A 111 -1.00 -1.54 -1.29
CA ALA A 111 -1.72 -2.80 -1.34
C ALA A 111 -0.92 -4.03 -0.85
N THR A 112 -1.64 -5.06 -0.37
CA THR A 112 -1.07 -6.29 0.20
C THR A 112 -0.07 -6.98 -0.72
N PRO A 113 -0.35 -7.18 -2.03
CA PRO A 113 0.62 -7.84 -2.92
C PRO A 113 1.93 -7.05 -3.06
N SER A 114 1.87 -5.71 -3.10
CA SER A 114 3.06 -4.85 -3.15
C SER A 114 3.88 -4.94 -1.86
N ALA A 115 3.23 -4.96 -0.70
CA ALA A 115 3.89 -5.10 0.58
C ALA A 115 4.56 -6.48 0.72
N GLN A 116 3.89 -7.55 0.28
CA GLN A 116 4.46 -8.90 0.27
C GLN A 116 5.67 -9.02 -0.65
N ALA A 117 5.60 -8.46 -1.86
CA ALA A 117 6.73 -8.45 -2.79
C ALA A 117 7.94 -7.68 -2.24
N ALA A 118 7.70 -6.51 -1.63
CA ALA A 118 8.74 -5.71 -1.01
C ALA A 118 9.38 -6.44 0.19
N ALA A 119 8.58 -7.03 1.08
CA ALA A 119 9.05 -7.78 2.24
C ALA A 119 9.84 -9.04 1.85
N ALA A 120 9.47 -9.69 0.75
CA ALA A 120 10.22 -10.83 0.21
C ALA A 120 11.56 -10.42 -0.43
N ALA A 121 11.67 -9.19 -0.96
CA ALA A 121 12.85 -8.71 -1.65
C ALA A 121 13.94 -8.20 -0.69
N THR A 122 13.59 -7.69 0.49
CA THR A 122 14.57 -7.12 1.44
C THR A 122 14.15 -7.24 2.90
N GLY A 123 15.13 -7.55 3.76
CA GLY A 123 14.98 -7.46 5.22
C GLY A 123 15.66 -6.21 5.83
N ASP A 124 16.32 -5.38 5.00
CA ASP A 124 17.14 -4.27 5.48
C ASP A 124 16.54 -2.89 5.19
N ILE A 125 15.98 -2.70 3.98
CA ILE A 125 15.36 -1.43 3.59
C ILE A 125 14.04 -1.29 4.36
N PRO A 126 13.77 -0.16 5.05
CA PRO A 126 12.47 0.11 5.66
C PRO A 126 11.33 0.03 4.64
N ILE A 127 10.27 -0.68 5.01
CA ILE A 127 9.06 -0.81 4.20
C ILE A 127 7.90 -0.20 4.98
N ILE A 128 7.24 0.77 4.38
CA ILE A 128 5.99 1.34 4.88
C ILE A 128 4.89 0.91 3.94
N PHE A 129 3.99 0.07 4.44
CA PHE A 129 2.82 -0.32 3.68
C PHE A 129 1.62 0.61 3.96
N THR A 130 0.70 0.66 3.01
CA THR A 130 -0.66 1.16 3.17
C THR A 130 -1.63 0.28 2.40
N SER A 131 -2.93 0.42 2.64
CA SER A 131 -3.96 -0.35 1.93
C SER A 131 -3.73 -1.88 2.03
N VAL A 132 -3.27 -2.33 3.19
CA VAL A 132 -3.11 -3.74 3.53
C VAL A 132 -4.26 -4.15 4.44
N THR A 133 -4.97 -5.21 4.09
CA THR A 133 -6.18 -5.60 4.82
C THR A 133 -5.88 -6.35 6.13
N ASP A 134 -4.96 -7.31 6.07
CA ASP A 134 -4.56 -8.14 7.20
C ASP A 134 -3.04 -8.29 7.22
N ALA A 135 -2.36 -7.37 7.89
CA ALA A 135 -0.90 -7.34 7.90
C ALA A 135 -0.28 -8.54 8.64
N VAL A 136 -0.98 -9.13 9.60
CA VAL A 136 -0.53 -10.32 10.34
C VAL A 136 -0.74 -11.57 9.49
N GLY A 137 -1.93 -11.77 8.94
CA GLY A 137 -2.23 -12.90 8.06
C GLY A 137 -1.47 -12.87 6.73
N ALA A 138 -1.05 -11.67 6.28
CA ALA A 138 -0.15 -11.50 5.14
C ALA A 138 1.34 -11.72 5.49
N GLU A 139 1.67 -12.07 6.75
CA GLU A 139 3.02 -12.32 7.27
C GLU A 139 3.97 -11.10 7.19
N LEU A 140 3.42 -9.90 7.09
CA LEU A 140 4.17 -8.65 7.02
C LEU A 140 4.69 -8.21 8.37
N VAL A 141 3.89 -8.38 9.42
CA VAL A 141 4.20 -8.01 10.79
C VAL A 141 3.91 -9.16 11.75
N ALA A 142 4.62 -9.21 12.88
CA ALA A 142 4.37 -10.23 13.91
C ALA A 142 3.06 -9.96 14.69
N SER A 143 2.77 -8.70 14.98
CA SER A 143 1.49 -8.19 15.47
C SER A 143 1.33 -6.72 15.06
N MET A 144 0.14 -6.17 15.22
CA MET A 144 -0.13 -4.75 14.93
C MET A 144 0.64 -3.83 15.88
N GLU A 145 0.79 -4.21 17.15
CA GLU A 145 1.47 -3.42 18.18
C GLU A 145 2.99 -3.52 18.10
N ALA A 146 3.51 -4.67 17.67
CA ALA A 146 4.94 -4.96 17.59
C ALA A 146 5.29 -5.66 16.26
N PRO A 147 5.49 -4.90 15.19
CA PRO A 147 5.78 -5.44 13.85
C PRO A 147 7.00 -6.36 13.78
N GLY A 148 8.09 -6.01 14.48
CA GLY A 148 9.20 -6.91 14.76
C GLY A 148 10.23 -7.08 13.64
N LYS A 149 10.01 -6.48 12.46
CA LYS A 149 10.92 -6.53 11.29
C LYS A 149 11.13 -5.12 10.71
N ASN A 150 11.58 -5.06 9.47
CA ASN A 150 11.75 -3.80 8.71
C ASN A 150 10.45 -3.26 8.08
N VAL A 151 9.29 -3.80 8.46
CA VAL A 151 7.99 -3.53 7.85
C VAL A 151 7.02 -2.99 8.90
N THR A 152 6.31 -1.90 8.58
CA THR A 152 5.17 -1.37 9.31
C THR A 152 4.29 -0.53 8.38
N GLY A 153 3.17 0.01 8.85
CA GLY A 153 2.33 0.88 8.01
C GLY A 153 0.89 1.00 8.50
N THR A 154 -0.02 1.22 7.57
CA THR A 154 -1.45 1.43 7.81
C THR A 154 -2.28 0.39 7.07
N ILE A 155 -3.27 -0.20 7.75
CA ILE A 155 -4.19 -1.14 7.11
C ILE A 155 -5.44 -0.43 6.58
N ASP A 156 -6.21 -1.11 5.73
CA ASP A 156 -7.44 -0.60 5.11
C ASP A 156 -8.70 -1.34 5.54
N LEU A 157 -8.64 -2.06 6.63
CA LEU A 157 -9.81 -2.71 7.21
C LEU A 157 -10.02 -2.25 8.66
N HIS A 158 -11.03 -1.38 8.86
CA HIS A 158 -11.46 -1.03 10.22
C HIS A 158 -12.15 -2.25 10.86
N PRO A 159 -11.92 -2.54 12.15
CA PRO A 159 -12.47 -3.74 12.81
C PRO A 159 -14.00 -3.90 12.68
N ASP A 160 -14.73 -2.79 12.61
CA ASP A 160 -16.20 -2.80 12.53
C ASP A 160 -16.74 -2.83 11.08
N THR A 161 -15.90 -2.70 10.05
CA THR A 161 -16.39 -2.52 8.66
C THR A 161 -17.26 -3.67 8.22
N ILE A 162 -16.78 -4.91 8.33
CA ILE A 162 -17.50 -6.08 7.83
C ILE A 162 -18.80 -6.31 8.62
N SER A 163 -18.75 -6.22 9.95
CA SER A 163 -19.93 -6.43 10.79
C SER A 163 -21.02 -5.40 10.52
N LYS A 164 -20.67 -4.11 10.37
CA LYS A 164 -21.60 -3.05 10.02
C LYS A 164 -22.15 -3.20 8.61
N THR A 165 -21.32 -3.59 7.64
CA THR A 165 -21.75 -3.83 6.25
C THR A 165 -22.74 -4.99 6.17
N VAL A 166 -22.46 -6.10 6.86
CA VAL A 166 -23.38 -7.27 6.90
C VAL A 166 -24.70 -6.91 7.60
N ALA A 167 -24.65 -6.16 8.69
CA ALA A 167 -25.84 -5.67 9.35
C ALA A 167 -26.67 -4.76 8.44
N PHE A 168 -26.03 -3.88 7.69
CA PHE A 168 -26.70 -2.99 6.72
C PHE A 168 -27.35 -3.77 5.59
N LEU A 169 -26.68 -4.78 5.02
CA LEU A 169 -27.28 -5.68 4.02
C LEU A 169 -28.54 -6.36 4.55
N LYS A 170 -28.53 -6.80 5.81
CA LYS A 170 -29.70 -7.37 6.46
C LYS A 170 -30.83 -6.35 6.63
N GLU A 171 -30.53 -5.10 6.97
CA GLU A 171 -31.52 -4.01 7.06
C GLU A 171 -32.14 -3.65 5.72
N LEU A 172 -31.43 -3.83 4.61
CA LEU A 172 -31.97 -3.74 3.25
C LEU A 172 -32.88 -4.91 2.89
N GLY A 173 -33.02 -5.93 3.76
CA GLY A 173 -33.86 -7.11 3.54
C GLY A 173 -33.20 -8.17 2.68
N VAL A 174 -31.92 -8.06 2.38
CA VAL A 174 -31.12 -9.01 1.58
C VAL A 174 -30.93 -10.30 2.35
N LYS A 175 -31.00 -11.44 1.66
CA LYS A 175 -30.71 -12.78 2.19
C LYS A 175 -29.56 -13.45 1.46
N LYS A 176 -29.38 -13.14 0.17
CA LYS A 176 -28.32 -13.72 -0.67
C LYS A 176 -27.47 -12.61 -1.25
N VAL A 177 -26.19 -12.64 -0.92
CA VAL A 177 -25.21 -11.62 -1.33
C VAL A 177 -24.22 -12.24 -2.30
N GLY A 178 -24.09 -11.65 -3.47
CA GLY A 178 -23.08 -12.02 -4.46
C GLY A 178 -21.74 -11.32 -4.16
N MET A 179 -20.68 -12.06 -4.15
CA MET A 179 -19.32 -11.54 -4.00
C MET A 179 -18.45 -11.98 -5.17
N VAL A 180 -17.80 -11.02 -5.80
CA VAL A 180 -16.78 -11.26 -6.82
C VAL A 180 -15.44 -10.84 -6.26
N TYR A 181 -14.45 -11.71 -6.36
CA TYR A 181 -13.12 -11.43 -5.83
C TYR A 181 -12.04 -12.22 -6.54
N ASN A 182 -10.79 -11.79 -6.42
CA ASN A 182 -9.62 -12.53 -6.89
C ASN A 182 -9.11 -13.46 -5.79
N ALA A 183 -9.31 -14.77 -5.97
CA ALA A 183 -8.81 -15.78 -5.03
C ALA A 183 -7.26 -15.88 -4.98
N GLY A 184 -6.55 -15.21 -5.88
CA GLY A 184 -5.09 -15.07 -5.85
C GLY A 184 -4.58 -13.92 -4.98
N GLU A 185 -5.47 -13.08 -4.46
CA GLU A 185 -5.13 -12.00 -3.53
C GLU A 185 -5.40 -12.42 -2.08
N GLN A 186 -4.35 -12.42 -1.24
CA GLN A 186 -4.46 -12.82 0.18
C GLN A 186 -5.46 -11.95 0.94
N ASN A 187 -5.42 -10.61 0.74
CA ASN A 187 -6.38 -9.66 1.32
C ASN A 187 -7.83 -10.03 1.02
N SER A 188 -8.12 -10.45 -0.21
CA SER A 188 -9.46 -10.80 -0.63
C SER A 188 -9.95 -12.09 0.01
N VAL A 189 -9.09 -13.11 0.07
CA VAL A 189 -9.41 -14.38 0.75
C VAL A 189 -9.68 -14.16 2.23
N ALA A 190 -8.86 -13.33 2.90
CA ALA A 190 -9.05 -12.98 4.32
C ALA A 190 -10.40 -12.29 4.56
N GLN A 191 -10.74 -11.27 3.75
CA GLN A 191 -12.02 -10.56 3.87
C GLN A 191 -13.21 -11.45 3.59
N VAL A 192 -13.21 -12.22 2.49
CA VAL A 192 -14.31 -13.14 2.14
C VAL A 192 -14.53 -14.16 3.25
N THR A 193 -13.47 -14.69 3.84
CA THR A 193 -13.57 -15.64 4.96
C THR A 193 -14.30 -15.02 6.15
N GLU A 194 -13.96 -13.80 6.55
CA GLU A 194 -14.61 -13.11 7.66
C GLU A 194 -16.04 -12.67 7.31
N VAL A 195 -16.28 -12.20 6.08
CA VAL A 195 -17.63 -11.88 5.61
C VAL A 195 -18.55 -13.10 5.69
N LYS A 196 -18.09 -14.27 5.22
CA LYS A 196 -18.89 -15.52 5.27
C LYS A 196 -19.25 -15.92 6.70
N LYS A 197 -18.29 -15.79 7.60
CA LYS A 197 -18.51 -16.09 9.03
C LYS A 197 -19.57 -15.17 9.62
N ILE A 198 -19.42 -13.85 9.48
CA ILE A 198 -20.36 -12.87 10.04
C ILE A 198 -21.73 -12.95 9.33
N ALA A 199 -21.75 -13.14 8.00
CA ALA A 199 -22.98 -13.29 7.24
C ALA A 199 -23.84 -14.48 7.73
N ALA A 200 -23.20 -15.62 8.03
CA ALA A 200 -23.88 -16.80 8.56
C ALA A 200 -24.55 -16.51 9.93
N GLU A 201 -23.90 -15.73 10.81
CA GLU A 201 -24.46 -15.31 12.11
C GLU A 201 -25.70 -14.41 11.92
N HIS A 202 -25.75 -13.65 10.82
CA HIS A 202 -26.86 -12.78 10.47
C HIS A 202 -27.94 -13.45 9.59
N GLY A 203 -27.75 -14.72 9.22
CA GLY A 203 -28.66 -15.49 8.36
C GLY A 203 -28.61 -15.09 6.90
N LEU A 204 -27.49 -14.53 6.42
CA LEU A 204 -27.23 -14.24 5.02
C LEU A 204 -26.42 -15.38 4.40
N THR A 205 -26.68 -15.64 3.12
CA THR A 205 -25.90 -16.59 2.30
C THR A 205 -25.00 -15.83 1.34
N ILE A 206 -23.76 -16.24 1.20
CA ILE A 206 -22.80 -15.67 0.26
C ILE A 206 -22.70 -16.57 -0.97
N GLU A 207 -22.97 -16.00 -2.13
CA GLU A 207 -22.78 -16.61 -3.46
C GLU A 207 -21.48 -16.03 -4.04
N GLU A 208 -20.51 -16.88 -4.37
CA GLU A 208 -19.16 -16.46 -4.74
C GLU A 208 -18.87 -16.69 -6.21
N ALA A 209 -18.14 -15.76 -6.83
CA ALA A 209 -17.54 -15.93 -8.13
C ALA A 209 -16.11 -15.38 -8.10
N SER A 210 -15.16 -16.07 -8.75
CA SER A 210 -13.77 -15.63 -8.81
C SER A 210 -13.46 -14.94 -10.14
N ALA A 211 -12.70 -13.84 -10.07
CA ALA A 211 -12.12 -13.15 -11.21
C ALA A 211 -10.60 -13.11 -11.04
N ALA A 212 -9.86 -13.82 -11.87
CA ALA A 212 -8.40 -13.85 -11.78
C ALA A 212 -7.75 -12.57 -12.34
N THR A 213 -8.43 -11.90 -13.26
CA THR A 213 -8.00 -10.66 -13.89
C THR A 213 -9.17 -9.67 -13.97
N SER A 214 -8.86 -8.38 -14.19
CA SER A 214 -9.88 -7.35 -14.42
C SER A 214 -10.80 -7.65 -15.61
N ALA A 215 -10.33 -8.36 -16.62
CA ALA A 215 -11.12 -8.76 -17.78
C ALA A 215 -12.20 -9.80 -17.44
N ASP A 216 -12.00 -10.58 -16.38
CA ASP A 216 -12.94 -11.65 -15.95
C ASP A 216 -14.08 -11.11 -15.10
N VAL A 217 -13.95 -9.88 -14.54
CA VAL A 217 -14.85 -9.31 -13.52
C VAL A 217 -16.30 -9.25 -14.04
N LYS A 218 -16.52 -8.81 -15.26
CA LYS A 218 -17.88 -8.71 -15.83
C LYS A 218 -18.56 -10.07 -15.87
N GLN A 219 -17.90 -11.08 -16.44
CA GLN A 219 -18.45 -12.44 -16.56
C GLN A 219 -18.68 -13.08 -15.19
N ALA A 220 -17.74 -12.89 -14.25
CA ALA A 220 -17.90 -13.37 -12.88
C ALA A 220 -19.13 -12.75 -12.22
N THR A 221 -19.34 -11.43 -12.36
CA THR A 221 -20.50 -10.73 -11.82
C THR A 221 -21.81 -11.20 -12.46
N GLU A 222 -21.85 -11.32 -13.78
CA GLU A 222 -23.02 -11.82 -14.51
C GLU A 222 -23.42 -13.25 -14.07
N SER A 223 -22.46 -14.08 -13.70
CA SER A 223 -22.73 -15.45 -13.23
C SER A 223 -23.54 -15.52 -11.92
N LEU A 224 -23.56 -14.44 -11.15
CA LEU A 224 -24.28 -14.30 -9.88
C LEU A 224 -25.68 -13.68 -10.05
N VAL A 225 -26.00 -13.15 -11.22
CA VAL A 225 -27.36 -12.63 -11.52
C VAL A 225 -28.39 -13.74 -11.40
N GLY A 226 -29.49 -13.45 -10.68
CA GLY A 226 -30.55 -14.43 -10.38
C GLY A 226 -30.21 -15.38 -9.23
N LYS A 227 -28.96 -15.39 -8.72
CA LYS A 227 -28.56 -16.12 -7.52
C LYS A 227 -28.44 -15.20 -6.31
N ALA A 228 -28.00 -13.96 -6.52
CA ALA A 228 -27.84 -12.93 -5.50
C ALA A 228 -28.97 -11.89 -5.55
N GLU A 229 -29.28 -11.27 -4.42
CA GLU A 229 -30.25 -10.19 -4.24
C GLU A 229 -29.56 -8.82 -4.09
N ALA A 230 -28.26 -8.83 -3.80
CA ALA A 230 -27.36 -7.67 -3.79
C ALA A 230 -25.92 -8.13 -4.07
N PHE A 231 -25.07 -7.22 -4.49
CA PHE A 231 -23.64 -7.46 -4.54
C PHE A 231 -22.92 -6.77 -3.36
N TYR A 232 -21.87 -7.40 -2.87
CA TYR A 232 -20.90 -6.80 -1.97
C TYR A 232 -19.50 -7.01 -2.53
N ILE A 233 -18.89 -5.91 -2.98
CA ILE A 233 -17.50 -5.88 -3.45
C ILE A 233 -16.62 -5.35 -2.32
N ILE A 234 -15.75 -6.21 -1.82
CA ILE A 234 -14.75 -5.90 -0.80
C ILE A 234 -13.60 -5.07 -1.39
N THR A 235 -12.56 -4.77 -0.59
CA THR A 235 -11.36 -4.06 -1.06
C THR A 235 -10.43 -4.98 -1.88
N ASP A 236 -10.98 -5.60 -2.92
CA ASP A 236 -10.28 -6.45 -3.89
C ASP A 236 -9.69 -5.61 -5.01
N ASN A 237 -8.37 -5.61 -5.14
CA ASN A 237 -7.69 -4.72 -6.10
C ASN A 237 -8.07 -5.01 -7.55
N THR A 238 -8.21 -6.30 -7.90
CA THR A 238 -8.58 -6.72 -9.26
C THR A 238 -9.98 -6.26 -9.62
N VAL A 239 -10.95 -6.50 -8.73
CA VAL A 239 -12.36 -6.15 -8.98
C VAL A 239 -12.58 -4.64 -8.93
N VAL A 240 -11.98 -3.94 -7.96
CA VAL A 240 -12.09 -2.48 -7.83
C VAL A 240 -11.48 -1.77 -9.04
N SER A 241 -10.41 -2.30 -9.64
CA SER A 241 -9.82 -1.74 -10.86
C SER A 241 -10.77 -1.83 -12.08
N ALA A 242 -11.75 -2.72 -12.05
CA ALA A 242 -12.76 -2.92 -13.10
C ALA A 242 -14.21 -2.72 -12.59
N LEU A 243 -14.38 -1.92 -11.54
CA LEU A 243 -15.64 -1.76 -10.82
C LEU A 243 -16.82 -1.31 -11.71
N GLU A 244 -16.54 -0.54 -12.76
CA GLU A 244 -17.55 -0.10 -13.73
C GLU A 244 -18.30 -1.29 -14.36
N SER A 245 -17.61 -2.41 -14.55
CA SER A 245 -18.22 -3.65 -15.04
C SER A 245 -19.23 -4.24 -14.04
N VAL A 246 -18.92 -4.16 -12.74
CA VAL A 246 -19.85 -4.58 -11.67
C VAL A 246 -21.04 -3.63 -11.59
N ILE A 247 -20.78 -2.31 -11.61
CA ILE A 247 -21.81 -1.26 -11.58
C ILE A 247 -22.79 -1.44 -12.75
N ASP A 248 -22.28 -1.70 -13.95
CA ASP A 248 -23.11 -1.92 -15.15
C ASP A 248 -24.05 -3.13 -14.98
N VAL A 249 -23.52 -4.24 -14.47
CA VAL A 249 -24.31 -5.45 -14.19
C VAL A 249 -25.34 -5.20 -13.08
N ALA A 250 -24.95 -4.54 -11.99
CA ALA A 250 -25.82 -4.22 -10.86
C ALA A 250 -26.98 -3.32 -11.30
N ASN A 251 -26.68 -2.23 -12.02
CA ASN A 251 -27.66 -1.28 -12.51
C ASN A 251 -28.65 -1.93 -13.49
N THR A 252 -28.15 -2.73 -14.45
CA THR A 252 -28.96 -3.43 -15.44
C THR A 252 -29.98 -4.37 -14.77
N ASN A 253 -29.57 -5.01 -13.67
CA ASN A 253 -30.41 -5.97 -12.95
C ASN A 253 -31.11 -5.37 -11.72
N LYS A 254 -30.96 -4.06 -11.47
CA LYS A 254 -31.52 -3.34 -10.32
C LYS A 254 -31.14 -3.98 -8.98
N LEU A 255 -29.89 -4.43 -8.86
CA LEU A 255 -29.36 -5.02 -7.64
C LEU A 255 -28.59 -3.96 -6.83
N PRO A 256 -28.84 -3.83 -5.52
CA PRO A 256 -28.01 -3.00 -4.66
C PRO A 256 -26.55 -3.45 -4.72
N LEU A 257 -25.62 -2.50 -4.89
CA LEU A 257 -24.19 -2.74 -4.89
C LEU A 257 -23.55 -2.06 -3.68
N ILE A 258 -23.23 -2.83 -2.66
CA ILE A 258 -22.43 -2.38 -1.52
C ILE A 258 -20.96 -2.55 -1.87
N VAL A 259 -20.16 -1.55 -1.53
CA VAL A 259 -18.73 -1.52 -1.86
C VAL A 259 -17.87 -1.37 -0.60
N GLY A 260 -16.58 -1.73 -0.67
CA GLY A 260 -15.68 -1.80 0.46
C GLY A 260 -15.05 -0.46 0.85
N GLU A 261 -15.19 0.56 -0.02
CA GLU A 261 -14.50 1.84 0.14
C GLU A 261 -15.29 3.02 -0.43
N LEU A 262 -14.99 4.25 0.06
CA LEU A 262 -15.80 5.43 -0.24
C LEU A 262 -15.67 5.90 -1.69
N ASP A 263 -14.48 5.76 -2.30
CA ASP A 263 -14.27 6.17 -3.69
C ASP A 263 -15.15 5.37 -4.67
N SER A 264 -15.41 4.10 -4.36
CA SER A 264 -16.31 3.25 -5.13
C SER A 264 -17.78 3.64 -5.00
N VAL A 265 -18.19 4.29 -3.90
CA VAL A 265 -19.54 4.89 -3.79
C VAL A 265 -19.67 6.04 -4.79
N ALA A 266 -18.64 6.87 -4.91
CA ALA A 266 -18.62 7.99 -5.88
C ALA A 266 -18.65 7.50 -7.34
N ARG A 267 -18.14 6.30 -7.61
CA ARG A 267 -18.17 5.67 -8.95
C ARG A 267 -19.55 5.09 -9.31
N GLY A 268 -20.42 4.83 -8.35
CA GLY A 268 -21.78 4.32 -8.57
C GLY A 268 -22.18 3.14 -7.68
N GLY A 269 -21.40 2.81 -6.66
CA GLY A 269 -21.85 1.93 -5.58
C GLY A 269 -23.00 2.56 -4.79
N LEU A 270 -23.88 1.76 -4.22
CA LEU A 270 -24.97 2.25 -3.38
C LEU A 270 -24.47 2.82 -2.07
N ALA A 271 -23.63 2.08 -1.38
CA ALA A 271 -23.17 2.45 -0.04
C ALA A 271 -21.87 1.75 0.34
N ALA A 272 -21.14 2.37 1.28
CA ALA A 272 -19.99 1.76 1.95
C ALA A 272 -19.88 2.23 3.40
N TYR A 273 -19.51 1.31 4.29
CA TYR A 273 -18.81 1.68 5.52
C TYR A 273 -17.33 1.80 5.21
N GLY A 274 -16.80 3.00 5.28
CA GLY A 274 -15.42 3.29 4.86
C GLY A 274 -14.84 4.54 5.51
N PHE A 275 -13.67 4.88 5.09
CA PHE A 275 -12.85 6.04 5.49
C PHE A 275 -12.13 6.56 4.25
N GLN A 276 -11.42 7.69 4.37
CA GLN A 276 -10.67 8.26 3.25
C GLN A 276 -9.32 7.53 3.10
N TYR A 277 -9.04 7.00 1.92
CA TYR A 277 -7.74 6.35 1.64
C TYR A 277 -6.58 7.36 1.66
N PHE A 278 -6.85 8.60 1.35
CA PHE A 278 -5.87 9.68 1.51
C PHE A 278 -5.33 9.73 2.95
N ASP A 279 -6.20 9.58 3.96
CA ASP A 279 -5.81 9.70 5.37
C ASP A 279 -4.85 8.57 5.78
N ILE A 280 -5.14 7.31 5.41
CA ILE A 280 -4.23 6.20 5.73
C ILE A 280 -2.89 6.31 5.01
N GLY A 281 -2.89 6.83 3.78
CA GLY A 281 -1.66 7.16 3.06
C GLY A 281 -0.87 8.27 3.74
N TYR A 282 -1.54 9.31 4.20
CA TYR A 282 -0.92 10.43 4.93
C TYR A 282 -0.30 9.98 6.26
N GLU A 283 -1.01 9.14 7.03
CA GLU A 283 -0.48 8.52 8.25
C GLU A 283 0.75 7.65 7.98
N ALA A 284 0.71 6.83 6.92
CA ALA A 284 1.86 6.06 6.45
C ALA A 284 3.07 6.96 6.10
N GLY A 285 2.82 8.09 5.46
CA GLY A 285 3.83 9.12 5.16
C GLY A 285 4.43 9.72 6.43
N GLN A 286 3.62 10.01 7.45
CA GLN A 286 4.12 10.49 8.74
C GLN A 286 5.02 9.46 9.44
N MET A 287 4.70 8.15 9.33
CA MET A 287 5.58 7.08 9.83
C MET A 287 6.91 7.07 9.06
N ALA A 288 6.86 7.16 7.73
CA ALA A 288 8.04 7.21 6.88
C ALA A 288 8.96 8.37 7.23
N VAL A 289 8.42 9.56 7.49
CA VAL A 289 9.19 10.75 7.92
C VAL A 289 9.98 10.47 9.20
N LYS A 290 9.34 9.91 10.23
CA LYS A 290 10.01 9.59 11.50
C LYS A 290 11.14 8.56 11.31
N ILE A 291 10.92 7.56 10.45
CA ILE A 291 11.89 6.51 10.17
C ILE A 291 13.07 7.08 9.36
N LEU A 292 12.83 7.89 8.33
CA LEU A 292 13.89 8.53 7.54
C LEU A 292 14.74 9.49 8.37
N LYS A 293 14.13 10.17 9.36
CA LYS A 293 14.85 11.02 10.32
C LYS A 293 15.61 10.22 11.40
N GLY A 294 15.41 8.90 11.47
CA GLY A 294 16.00 8.06 12.53
C GLY A 294 15.34 8.21 13.90
N GLU A 295 14.14 8.81 13.96
CA GLU A 295 13.35 9.03 15.17
C GLU A 295 12.54 7.79 15.58
N ALA A 296 12.34 6.86 14.63
CA ALA A 296 11.62 5.61 14.83
C ALA A 296 12.24 4.48 14.01
N LYS A 297 11.90 3.23 14.36
CA LYS A 297 12.26 2.03 13.59
C LYS A 297 10.99 1.28 13.22
N PRO A 298 10.90 0.70 12.01
CA PRO A 298 9.72 -0.08 11.62
C PRO A 298 9.35 -1.16 12.64
N ALA A 299 10.34 -1.91 13.14
CA ALA A 299 10.15 -3.00 14.11
C ALA A 299 9.44 -2.59 15.41
N GLU A 300 9.54 -1.31 15.79
CA GLU A 300 9.04 -0.75 17.06
C GLU A 300 7.86 0.21 16.83
N THR A 301 7.50 0.48 15.59
CA THR A 301 6.40 1.38 15.22
C THR A 301 5.14 0.56 14.99
N PRO A 302 4.11 0.65 15.85
CA PRO A 302 2.85 -0.08 15.65
C PRO A 302 2.23 0.20 14.30
N ALA A 303 1.75 -0.85 13.64
CA ALA A 303 0.90 -0.69 12.47
C ALA A 303 -0.48 -0.15 12.90
N GLN A 304 -1.11 0.67 12.06
CA GLN A 304 -2.30 1.43 12.44
C GLN A 304 -3.54 0.98 11.69
N TYR A 305 -4.65 0.97 12.41
CA TYR A 305 -5.99 0.82 11.85
C TYR A 305 -6.48 2.16 11.32
N PRO A 306 -7.30 2.16 10.24
CA PRO A 306 -7.95 3.38 9.78
C PRO A 306 -8.86 3.95 10.86
N GLN A 307 -8.98 5.27 10.87
CA GLN A 307 -9.86 6.01 11.77
C GLN A 307 -11.09 6.50 11.02
N ASN A 308 -12.04 7.10 11.73
CA ASN A 308 -13.17 7.83 11.15
C ASN A 308 -14.08 6.99 10.21
N LEU A 309 -14.35 5.73 10.61
CA LEU A 309 -15.29 4.88 9.88
C LEU A 309 -16.67 5.54 9.82
N LYS A 310 -17.21 5.74 8.62
CA LYS A 310 -18.53 6.30 8.38
C LYS A 310 -19.31 5.50 7.33
N LEU A 311 -20.63 5.58 7.38
CA LEU A 311 -21.51 5.13 6.30
C LEU A 311 -21.70 6.26 5.31
N VAL A 312 -21.42 6.01 4.04
CA VAL A 312 -21.74 6.93 2.93
C VAL A 312 -22.72 6.21 2.00
N ILE A 313 -23.79 6.91 1.60
CA ILE A 313 -24.79 6.41 0.67
C ILE A 313 -24.88 7.33 -0.55
N ASN A 314 -24.82 6.75 -1.73
CA ASN A 314 -25.09 7.45 -2.98
C ASN A 314 -26.63 7.62 -3.13
N LYS A 315 -27.09 8.85 -2.90
CA LYS A 315 -28.52 9.19 -2.90
C LYS A 315 -29.17 8.89 -4.25
N LYS A 316 -28.49 9.22 -5.34
CA LYS A 316 -28.99 8.99 -6.70
C LYS A 316 -29.17 7.49 -7.00
N VAL A 317 -28.23 6.65 -6.55
CA VAL A 317 -28.33 5.19 -6.69
C VAL A 317 -29.47 4.66 -5.80
N ALA A 318 -29.58 5.11 -4.55
CA ALA A 318 -30.66 4.72 -3.65
C ALA A 318 -32.04 5.02 -4.27
N ASP A 319 -32.22 6.25 -4.79
CA ASP A 319 -33.48 6.67 -5.45
C ASP A 319 -33.81 5.81 -6.66
N SER A 320 -32.80 5.48 -7.49
CA SER A 320 -32.98 4.64 -8.69
C SER A 320 -33.42 3.20 -8.36
N LEU A 321 -33.06 2.72 -7.17
CA LEU A 321 -33.43 1.41 -6.64
C LEU A 321 -34.72 1.45 -5.81
N GLY A 322 -35.30 2.64 -5.55
CA GLY A 322 -36.45 2.81 -4.68
C GLY A 322 -36.15 2.54 -3.21
N ILE A 323 -34.90 2.77 -2.77
CA ILE A 323 -34.48 2.57 -1.40
C ILE A 323 -34.63 3.88 -0.63
N ASP A 324 -35.55 3.90 0.34
CA ASP A 324 -35.72 5.04 1.25
C ASP A 324 -34.57 5.06 2.27
N VAL A 325 -33.74 6.10 2.21
CA VAL A 325 -32.64 6.28 3.17
C VAL A 325 -33.21 6.71 4.51
N LYS A 326 -32.93 5.93 5.56
CA LYS A 326 -33.44 6.20 6.91
C LYS A 326 -32.47 7.07 7.68
N ASP A 327 -32.96 8.11 8.36
CA ASP A 327 -32.16 8.96 9.25
C ASP A 327 -31.44 8.15 10.34
N THR A 328 -32.03 7.03 10.77
CA THR A 328 -31.46 6.14 11.79
C THR A 328 -30.17 5.44 11.35
N TRP A 329 -29.84 5.44 10.07
CA TRP A 329 -28.56 4.90 9.58
C TRP A 329 -27.39 5.83 9.85
N GLY A 330 -27.65 7.14 10.09
CA GLY A 330 -26.60 8.12 10.34
C GLY A 330 -25.64 8.26 9.17
N ALA A 331 -26.13 8.03 7.95
CA ALA A 331 -25.32 8.04 6.75
C ALA A 331 -25.01 9.47 6.28
N GLU A 332 -23.83 9.67 5.77
CA GLU A 332 -23.49 10.82 4.93
C GLU A 332 -24.00 10.58 3.51
N LEU A 333 -24.70 11.55 2.94
CA LEU A 333 -25.27 11.41 1.60
C LEU A 333 -24.34 12.01 0.55
N LEU A 334 -24.10 11.25 -0.50
CA LEU A 334 -23.44 11.70 -1.71
C LEU A 334 -24.51 12.03 -2.76
N GLU A 335 -24.60 13.31 -3.15
CA GLU A 335 -25.63 13.84 -4.03
C GLU A 335 -25.27 13.79 -5.54
N GLN A 336 -24.20 13.10 -5.91
CA GLN A 336 -23.66 13.07 -7.29
C GLN A 336 -24.38 12.09 -8.21
#